data_deecf412aa1084bb20562b46b0c78adb
#
_entry.id   deecf412aa1084bb20562b46b0c78adb
#
_cell.length_a   1.000
_cell.length_b   1.000
_cell.length_c   1.000
_cell.angle_alpha   90.00
_cell.angle_beta   90.00
_cell.angle_gamma   90.00
#
_symmetry.space_group_name_H-M   'P 1'
#
loop_
_entity.id
_entity.type
_entity.pdbx_description
1 polymer ?
#
loop_
_entity_poly.entity_id
_entity_poly.type
_entity_poly.pdbx_seq_one_letter_code
_entity_poly.pdbx_strand_id
1 'polypeptide(L)'
;MRNPERVLSSLAEHSKASNYQFERLYRILFNEEMFYIAYQRISANKGGMTAGVDGTTTDAMSLPRIEKLIDSLKDESYQPQPARRVYIPKKNGKKRPLGIPSANDKLVQEVVRMILEAIYEGQFEYTSHGFRPNRSCHTALAQIQKTFCGAKWFVEGDIKGFFDNINHDVLINILKERIADDRFIRLIRKLLKAGYIEDWKFHRTYSGTPQGGIVSPLLANIYLDKLDKYMKEYIQDFDKGKNRKRNQASCSLGYKRRWIVHKLKKTANEAERAELIKSYKENKAQSMLIPSSDEMDAGYKRLKYVRYADDFLIGIIGSKEDARHIKEDVKTFLADKLALELSEEKTLITHTSKAAKCL
;
A
#
# COMPACT_ATOMS: atom_id res chain seq x y z
N MET A 1 6.41 28.13 22.40
CA MET A 1 6.53 26.70 22.05
C MET A 1 7.34 26.53 20.77
N ARG A 2 7.82 25.33 20.43
CA ARG A 2 8.58 25.11 19.18
C ARG A 2 7.64 25.13 17.99
N ASN A 3 8.03 25.76 16.89
CA ASN A 3 7.29 25.78 15.63
C ASN A 3 6.95 24.35 15.17
N PRO A 4 5.71 24.01 14.84
CA PRO A 4 5.29 22.65 14.41
C PRO A 4 6.06 22.09 13.23
N GLU A 5 6.35 22.91 12.21
CA GLU A 5 7.09 22.46 11.03
C GLU A 5 8.51 22.01 11.39
N ARG A 6 9.18 22.75 12.28
CA ARG A 6 10.51 22.35 12.78
C ARG A 6 10.46 21.06 13.60
N VAL A 7 9.40 20.87 14.39
CA VAL A 7 9.21 19.64 15.16
C VAL A 7 9.02 18.45 14.21
N LEU A 8 8.09 18.56 13.25
CA LEU A 8 7.81 17.49 12.30
C LEU A 8 9.01 17.20 11.38
N SER A 9 9.71 18.23 10.90
CA SER A 9 10.94 18.06 10.11
C SER A 9 12.04 17.37 10.90
N SER A 10 12.21 17.71 12.20
CA SER A 10 13.15 17.03 13.08
C SER A 10 12.83 15.55 13.27
N LEU A 11 11.53 15.21 13.44
CA LEU A 11 11.10 13.80 13.51
C LEU A 11 11.44 13.05 12.20
N ALA A 12 11.13 13.66 11.06
CA ALA A 12 11.41 13.07 9.74
C ALA A 12 12.93 12.88 9.52
N GLU A 13 13.77 13.81 9.99
CA GLU A 13 15.21 13.68 9.88
C GLU A 13 15.75 12.53 10.73
N HIS A 14 15.34 12.46 12.01
CA HIS A 14 15.73 11.36 12.90
C HIS A 14 15.20 10.00 12.42
N SER A 15 14.08 9.97 11.72
CA SER A 15 13.51 8.74 11.20
C SER A 15 14.39 8.04 10.17
N LYS A 16 15.30 8.77 9.50
CA LYS A 16 16.22 8.20 8.51
C LYS A 16 17.18 7.17 9.12
N ALA A 17 17.49 7.30 10.40
CA ALA A 17 18.25 6.29 11.13
C ALA A 17 17.33 5.13 11.54
N SER A 18 17.60 3.93 11.02
CA SER A 18 16.75 2.74 11.21
C SER A 18 16.61 2.29 12.67
N ASN A 19 17.64 2.53 13.48
CA ASN A 19 17.71 2.15 14.89
C ASN A 19 17.30 3.28 15.85
N TYR A 20 16.90 4.45 15.35
CA TYR A 20 16.49 5.56 16.21
C TYR A 20 15.14 5.26 16.86
N GLN A 21 15.07 5.38 18.18
CA GLN A 21 13.83 5.27 18.95
C GLN A 21 13.34 6.65 19.39
N PHE A 22 12.09 6.91 19.14
CA PHE A 22 11.47 8.19 19.45
C PHE A 22 10.96 8.18 20.89
N GLU A 23 11.46 9.10 21.68
CA GLU A 23 11.01 9.40 23.03
C GLU A 23 10.25 10.72 23.08
N ARG A 24 9.46 10.92 24.11
CA ARG A 24 8.78 12.19 24.43
C ARG A 24 7.86 12.71 23.32
N LEU A 25 7.31 11.84 22.48
CA LEU A 25 6.33 12.22 21.43
C LEU A 25 5.04 12.78 22.04
N TYR A 26 4.61 12.24 23.19
CA TYR A 26 3.41 12.67 23.87
C TYR A 26 3.42 14.15 24.23
N ARG A 27 4.61 14.74 24.52
CA ARG A 27 4.76 16.18 24.80
C ARG A 27 4.44 17.08 23.60
N ILE A 28 4.49 16.57 22.38
CA ILE A 28 4.14 17.33 21.18
C ILE A 28 2.64 17.67 21.19
N LEU A 29 1.81 16.81 21.81
CA LEU A 29 0.38 17.04 22.00
C LEU A 29 0.06 18.20 22.97
N PHE A 30 1.05 18.81 23.60
CA PHE A 30 0.86 20.00 24.45
C PHE A 30 1.05 21.31 23.68
N ASN A 31 1.40 21.21 22.41
CA ASN A 31 1.65 22.37 21.56
C ASN A 31 0.35 22.81 20.86
N GLU A 32 -0.19 23.94 21.23
CA GLU A 32 -1.42 24.51 20.67
C GLU A 32 -1.34 24.73 19.16
N GLU A 33 -0.18 25.16 18.65
CA GLU A 33 0.01 25.38 17.21
C GLU A 33 -0.15 24.08 16.39
N MET A 34 0.17 22.91 16.97
CA MET A 34 -0.11 21.63 16.34
C MET A 34 -1.62 21.41 16.14
N PHE A 35 -2.44 21.81 17.10
CA PHE A 35 -3.89 21.72 17.02
C PHE A 35 -4.48 22.73 16.03
N TYR A 36 -3.89 23.91 15.89
CA TYR A 36 -4.32 24.90 14.89
C TYR A 36 -4.06 24.37 13.47
N ILE A 37 -2.90 23.77 13.20
CA ILE A 37 -2.61 23.11 11.93
C ILE A 37 -3.55 21.92 11.70
N ALA A 38 -3.78 21.11 12.73
CA ALA A 38 -4.71 19.99 12.65
C ALA A 38 -6.12 20.46 12.30
N TYR A 39 -6.59 21.53 12.94
CA TYR A 39 -7.89 22.14 12.65
C TYR A 39 -7.98 22.63 11.20
N GLN A 40 -6.98 23.35 10.70
CA GLN A 40 -6.94 23.82 9.30
C GLN A 40 -7.03 22.67 8.31
N ARG A 41 -6.33 21.55 8.56
CA ARG A 41 -6.35 20.36 7.69
C ARG A 41 -7.70 19.66 7.70
N ILE A 42 -8.37 19.58 8.87
CA ILE A 42 -9.66 18.89 8.99
C ILE A 42 -10.80 19.75 8.44
N SER A 43 -10.83 21.05 8.76
CA SER A 43 -11.90 21.96 8.34
C SER A 43 -11.98 22.13 6.84
N ALA A 44 -10.85 22.02 6.13
CA ALA A 44 -10.80 22.04 4.66
C ALA A 44 -11.46 20.80 4.01
N ASN A 45 -11.69 19.72 4.77
CA ASN A 45 -12.24 18.48 4.25
C ASN A 45 -13.76 18.37 4.52
N LYS A 46 -14.52 17.89 3.52
CA LYS A 46 -15.98 17.67 3.65
C LYS A 46 -16.36 16.81 4.87
N GLY A 47 -15.49 15.86 5.26
CA GLY A 47 -15.70 15.01 6.45
C GLY A 47 -15.60 15.76 7.80
N GLY A 48 -15.00 16.97 7.82
CA GLY A 48 -14.96 17.84 9.00
C GLY A 48 -16.36 18.18 9.50
N MET A 49 -17.29 18.50 8.60
CA MET A 49 -18.66 18.89 8.87
C MET A 49 -19.59 17.75 9.31
N THR A 50 -19.10 16.51 9.37
CA THR A 50 -19.91 15.36 9.79
C THR A 50 -19.80 15.19 11.31
N ALA A 51 -20.90 15.36 12.04
CA ALA A 51 -20.93 15.25 13.50
C ALA A 51 -20.65 13.82 13.99
N GLY A 52 -19.91 13.70 15.09
CA GLY A 52 -19.72 12.46 15.84
C GLY A 52 -20.95 12.08 16.70
N VAL A 53 -20.70 11.34 17.77
CA VAL A 53 -21.76 10.97 18.76
C VAL A 53 -22.24 12.14 19.59
N ASP A 54 -21.39 13.15 19.80
CA ASP A 54 -21.66 14.37 20.54
C ASP A 54 -22.50 15.41 19.77
N GLY A 55 -22.86 15.11 18.52
CA GLY A 55 -23.61 16.01 17.64
C GLY A 55 -22.81 17.24 17.18
N THR A 56 -21.54 17.39 17.58
CA THR A 56 -20.72 18.55 17.23
C THR A 56 -19.91 18.35 15.97
N THR A 57 -19.75 19.42 15.19
CA THR A 57 -18.90 19.48 13.99
C THR A 57 -17.62 20.26 14.29
N THR A 58 -16.72 20.35 13.32
CA THR A 58 -15.50 21.17 13.45
C THR A 58 -15.79 22.66 13.63
N ASP A 59 -16.95 23.17 13.19
CA ASP A 59 -17.35 24.60 13.39
C ASP A 59 -17.57 24.97 14.85
N ALA A 60 -17.90 23.99 15.70
CA ALA A 60 -18.02 24.19 17.12
C ALA A 60 -16.65 24.30 17.85
N MET A 61 -15.52 24.29 17.10
CA MET A 61 -14.21 24.40 17.70
C MET A 61 -13.88 25.85 18.04
N SER A 62 -13.28 26.06 19.22
CA SER A 62 -12.82 27.34 19.70
C SER A 62 -11.49 27.22 20.43
N LEU A 63 -10.77 28.32 20.60
CA LEU A 63 -9.49 28.32 21.33
C LEU A 63 -9.64 27.75 22.75
N PRO A 64 -10.61 28.19 23.58
CA PRO A 64 -10.80 27.61 24.91
C PRO A 64 -11.10 26.11 24.90
N ARG A 65 -11.78 25.63 23.85
CA ARG A 65 -12.04 24.18 23.69
C ARG A 65 -10.76 23.40 23.39
N ILE A 66 -9.86 23.96 22.57
CA ILE A 66 -8.54 23.37 22.27
C ILE A 66 -7.68 23.38 23.53
N GLU A 67 -7.62 24.49 24.29
CA GLU A 67 -6.88 24.58 25.55
C GLU A 67 -7.34 23.50 26.55
N LYS A 68 -8.65 23.39 26.76
CA LYS A 68 -9.24 22.35 27.63
C LYS A 68 -8.91 20.94 27.16
N LEU A 69 -8.88 20.71 25.85
CA LEU A 69 -8.50 19.43 25.28
C LEU A 69 -7.02 19.12 25.57
N ILE A 70 -6.14 20.11 25.40
CA ILE A 70 -4.72 19.98 25.71
C ILE A 70 -4.50 19.73 27.20
N ASP A 71 -5.24 20.39 28.09
CA ASP A 71 -5.11 20.16 29.52
C ASP A 71 -5.51 18.74 29.90
N SER A 72 -6.59 18.20 29.30
CA SER A 72 -6.96 16.79 29.48
C SER A 72 -5.93 15.79 28.92
N LEU A 73 -5.13 16.20 27.94
CA LEU A 73 -4.00 15.40 27.46
C LEU A 73 -2.79 15.51 28.40
N LYS A 74 -2.53 16.69 28.99
CA LYS A 74 -1.41 16.87 29.95
C LYS A 74 -1.56 16.00 31.19
N ASP A 75 -2.77 15.95 31.76
CA ASP A 75 -3.09 15.15 32.96
C ASP A 75 -3.50 13.70 32.65
N GLU A 76 -3.50 13.28 31.37
CA GLU A 76 -3.90 11.96 30.87
C GLU A 76 -5.39 11.59 31.12
N SER A 77 -6.23 12.54 31.53
CA SER A 77 -7.68 12.34 31.72
C SER A 77 -8.44 12.18 30.39
N TYR A 78 -7.85 12.58 29.26
CA TYR A 78 -8.46 12.45 27.96
C TYR A 78 -8.88 11.01 27.67
N GLN A 79 -10.17 10.85 27.32
CA GLN A 79 -10.76 9.59 26.87
C GLN A 79 -11.44 9.82 25.52
N PRO A 80 -11.03 9.09 24.47
CA PRO A 80 -11.70 9.14 23.16
C PRO A 80 -13.15 8.70 23.30
N GLN A 81 -14.04 9.36 22.61
CA GLN A 81 -15.44 8.96 22.51
C GLN A 81 -15.62 7.83 21.50
N PRO A 82 -16.65 6.97 21.67
CA PRO A 82 -16.99 5.99 20.65
C PRO A 82 -17.32 6.65 19.31
N ALA A 83 -16.88 6.06 18.21
CA ALA A 83 -17.23 6.55 16.89
C ALA A 83 -18.71 6.33 16.57
N ARG A 84 -19.39 7.29 15.96
CA ARG A 84 -20.75 7.09 15.45
C ARG A 84 -20.73 6.26 14.18
N ARG A 85 -21.34 5.08 14.19
CA ARG A 85 -21.40 4.19 13.04
C ARG A 85 -22.45 4.64 12.03
N VAL A 86 -22.07 4.72 10.76
CA VAL A 86 -22.94 4.97 9.63
C VAL A 86 -22.60 4.00 8.51
N TYR A 87 -23.57 3.76 7.60
CA TYR A 87 -23.38 2.82 6.50
C TYR A 87 -23.41 3.52 5.15
N ILE A 88 -22.40 3.26 4.31
CA ILE A 88 -22.35 3.71 2.92
C ILE A 88 -22.63 2.54 2.00
N PRO A 89 -23.56 2.67 1.02
CA PRO A 89 -23.84 1.61 0.06
C PRO A 89 -22.64 1.37 -0.86
N LYS A 90 -22.30 0.09 -1.09
CA LYS A 90 -21.33 -0.35 -2.10
C LYS A 90 -22.05 -0.62 -3.42
N LYS A 91 -21.31 -0.58 -4.55
CA LYS A 91 -21.85 -0.90 -5.90
C LYS A 91 -22.49 -2.29 -6.00
N ASN A 92 -22.07 -3.23 -5.15
CA ASN A 92 -22.60 -4.61 -5.11
C ASN A 92 -23.79 -4.80 -4.15
N GLY A 93 -24.45 -3.72 -3.70
CA GLY A 93 -25.58 -3.76 -2.77
C GLY A 93 -25.21 -3.98 -1.30
N LYS A 94 -23.98 -4.36 -0.98
CA LYS A 94 -23.51 -4.48 0.41
C LYS A 94 -23.27 -3.07 1.00
N LYS A 95 -23.33 -2.96 2.31
CA LYS A 95 -23.06 -1.71 3.03
C LYS A 95 -21.62 -1.72 3.59
N ARG A 96 -20.94 -0.56 3.55
CA ARG A 96 -19.64 -0.36 4.21
C ARG A 96 -19.87 0.40 5.51
N PRO A 97 -19.51 -0.15 6.67
CA PRO A 97 -19.57 0.58 7.92
C PRO A 97 -18.50 1.68 7.94
N LEU A 98 -18.84 2.88 8.40
CA LEU A 98 -17.93 3.96 8.69
C LEU A 98 -18.12 4.41 10.14
N GLY A 99 -17.02 4.63 10.87
CA GLY A 99 -17.02 5.22 12.18
C GLY A 99 -16.65 6.71 12.10
N ILE A 100 -17.51 7.59 12.57
CA ILE A 100 -17.29 9.04 12.59
C ILE A 100 -16.87 9.44 14.00
N PRO A 101 -15.60 9.84 14.22
CA PRO A 101 -15.13 10.33 15.50
C PRO A 101 -15.78 11.67 15.88
N SER A 102 -15.78 12.01 17.18
CA SER A 102 -16.16 13.33 17.67
C SER A 102 -15.22 14.42 17.13
N ALA A 103 -15.64 15.70 17.21
CA ALA A 103 -14.81 16.81 16.75
C ALA A 103 -13.47 16.88 17.51
N ASN A 104 -13.46 16.65 18.82
CA ASN A 104 -12.25 16.59 19.64
C ASN A 104 -11.35 15.43 19.23
N ASP A 105 -11.93 14.25 19.03
CA ASP A 105 -11.16 13.06 18.63
C ASP A 105 -10.56 13.21 17.24
N LYS A 106 -11.26 13.86 16.31
CA LYS A 106 -10.70 14.21 15.00
C LYS A 106 -9.43 15.04 15.13
N LEU A 107 -9.44 16.06 15.99
CA LEU A 107 -8.26 16.91 16.23
C LEU A 107 -7.10 16.12 16.84
N VAL A 108 -7.35 15.36 17.89
CA VAL A 108 -6.29 14.53 18.52
C VAL A 108 -5.74 13.53 17.53
N GLN A 109 -6.61 12.83 16.78
CA GLN A 109 -6.19 11.88 15.75
C GLN A 109 -5.34 12.53 14.64
N GLU A 110 -5.68 13.77 14.24
CA GLU A 110 -4.89 14.47 13.22
C GLU A 110 -3.51 14.86 13.74
N VAL A 111 -3.39 15.34 14.98
CA VAL A 111 -2.07 15.60 15.58
C VAL A 111 -1.25 14.32 15.69
N VAL A 112 -1.85 13.22 16.14
CA VAL A 112 -1.20 11.89 16.17
C VAL A 112 -0.79 11.45 14.76
N ARG A 113 -1.65 11.67 13.76
CA ARG A 113 -1.35 11.35 12.36
C ARG A 113 -0.15 12.13 11.83
N MET A 114 -0.08 13.45 12.11
CA MET A 114 1.06 14.29 11.71
C MET A 114 2.37 13.79 12.30
N ILE A 115 2.38 13.40 13.58
CA ILE A 115 3.56 12.87 14.26
C ILE A 115 3.98 11.53 13.63
N LEU A 116 3.05 10.59 13.48
CA LEU A 116 3.33 9.29 12.90
C LEU A 116 3.74 9.38 11.42
N GLU A 117 3.11 10.27 10.65
CA GLU A 117 3.48 10.51 9.25
C GLU A 117 4.93 10.99 9.14
N ALA A 118 5.36 11.94 9.98
CA ALA A 118 6.73 12.42 10.01
C ALA A 118 7.75 11.29 10.33
N ILE A 119 7.35 10.31 11.16
CA ILE A 119 8.20 9.19 11.53
C ILE A 119 8.24 8.09 10.45
N TYR A 120 7.09 7.74 9.86
CA TYR A 120 6.98 6.53 9.05
C TYR A 120 6.96 6.76 7.54
N GLU A 121 6.54 7.95 7.04
CA GLU A 121 6.39 8.17 5.59
C GLU A 121 7.69 7.92 4.81
N GLY A 122 8.81 8.36 5.35
CA GLY A 122 10.14 8.14 4.74
C GLY A 122 10.63 6.68 4.82
N GLN A 123 9.96 5.81 5.56
CA GLN A 123 10.35 4.41 5.77
C GLN A 123 9.55 3.43 4.91
N PHE A 124 8.40 3.86 4.39
CA PHE A 124 7.56 3.02 3.56
C PHE A 124 8.21 2.69 2.23
N GLU A 125 8.07 1.44 1.82
CA GLU A 125 8.58 0.99 0.53
C GLU A 125 7.93 1.75 -0.64
N TYR A 126 8.67 1.90 -1.72
CA TYR A 126 8.18 2.61 -2.92
C TYR A 126 7.02 1.89 -3.61
N THR A 127 6.79 0.64 -3.28
CA THR A 127 5.71 -0.22 -3.80
C THR A 127 4.37 0.01 -3.12
N SER A 128 4.33 0.78 -2.02
CA SER A 128 3.12 1.14 -1.28
C SER A 128 2.56 2.48 -1.74
N HIS A 129 1.29 2.53 -2.13
CA HIS A 129 0.67 3.72 -2.77
C HIS A 129 -0.57 4.26 -2.07
N GLY A 130 -1.35 3.44 -1.35
CA GLY A 130 -2.60 3.87 -0.73
C GLY A 130 -2.39 4.80 0.47
N PHE A 131 -3.22 5.82 0.61
CA PHE A 131 -3.28 6.72 1.77
C PHE A 131 -1.95 7.43 2.12
N ARG A 132 -1.10 7.66 1.14
CA ARG A 132 0.19 8.33 1.31
C ARG A 132 0.23 9.69 0.61
N PRO A 133 0.98 10.69 1.15
CA PRO A 133 1.19 11.96 0.47
C PRO A 133 1.79 11.76 -0.93
N ASN A 134 1.32 12.52 -1.90
CA ASN A 134 1.79 12.48 -3.30
C ASN A 134 1.69 11.11 -4.00
N ARG A 135 0.91 10.19 -3.44
CA ARG A 135 0.63 8.87 -4.00
C ARG A 135 -0.87 8.67 -4.24
N SER A 136 -1.20 7.91 -5.27
CA SER A 136 -2.60 7.69 -5.68
C SER A 136 -2.73 6.34 -6.41
N CYS A 137 -3.94 5.95 -6.75
CA CYS A 137 -4.20 4.81 -7.64
C CYS A 137 -3.44 4.97 -8.97
N HIS A 138 -3.39 6.19 -9.54
CA HIS A 138 -2.66 6.45 -10.78
C HIS A 138 -1.15 6.20 -10.65
N THR A 139 -0.54 6.52 -9.51
CA THR A 139 0.89 6.22 -9.29
C THR A 139 1.15 4.72 -9.18
N ALA A 140 0.22 3.95 -8.59
CA ALA A 140 0.29 2.50 -8.55
C ALA A 140 0.17 1.90 -9.97
N LEU A 141 -0.82 2.32 -10.75
CA LEU A 141 -1.02 1.88 -12.14
C LEU A 141 0.18 2.23 -13.03
N ALA A 142 0.75 3.44 -12.90
CA ALA A 142 1.95 3.84 -13.63
C ALA A 142 3.17 2.95 -13.26
N GLN A 143 3.30 2.55 -11.99
CA GLN A 143 4.34 1.62 -11.58
C GLN A 143 4.12 0.23 -12.18
N ILE A 144 2.89 -0.30 -12.14
CA ILE A 144 2.54 -1.57 -12.78
C ILE A 144 2.89 -1.53 -14.26
N GLN A 145 2.44 -0.51 -14.99
CA GLN A 145 2.73 -0.35 -16.42
C GLN A 145 4.24 -0.36 -16.73
N LYS A 146 5.05 0.29 -15.90
CA LYS A 146 6.49 0.39 -16.10
C LYS A 146 7.26 -0.86 -15.70
N THR A 147 6.85 -1.56 -14.64
CA THR A 147 7.67 -2.58 -14.00
C THR A 147 7.19 -4.02 -14.18
N PHE A 148 5.91 -4.25 -14.51
CA PHE A 148 5.33 -5.59 -14.66
C PHE A 148 5.48 -6.16 -16.08
N CYS A 149 6.31 -5.53 -16.92
CA CYS A 149 6.57 -6.01 -18.27
C CYS A 149 7.07 -7.45 -18.28
N GLY A 150 6.41 -8.30 -19.07
CA GLY A 150 6.76 -9.71 -19.26
C GLY A 150 6.30 -10.65 -18.14
N ALA A 151 5.55 -10.16 -17.13
CA ALA A 151 4.85 -11.03 -16.20
C ALA A 151 3.85 -11.93 -16.94
N LYS A 152 3.79 -13.21 -16.57
CA LYS A 152 2.85 -14.18 -17.15
C LYS A 152 1.72 -14.53 -16.22
N TRP A 153 1.99 -14.49 -14.92
CA TRP A 153 1.01 -14.77 -13.89
C TRP A 153 0.88 -13.58 -12.97
N PHE A 154 -0.34 -13.34 -12.53
CA PHE A 154 -0.65 -12.35 -11.49
C PHE A 154 -1.30 -13.04 -10.30
N VAL A 155 -0.90 -12.65 -9.10
CA VAL A 155 -1.62 -12.93 -7.87
C VAL A 155 -2.27 -11.61 -7.43
N GLU A 156 -3.60 -11.57 -7.51
CA GLU A 156 -4.44 -10.46 -7.05
C GLU A 156 -4.80 -10.75 -5.60
N GLY A 157 -4.26 -10.01 -4.64
CA GLY A 157 -4.44 -10.28 -3.23
C GLY A 157 -5.36 -9.28 -2.55
N ASP A 158 -6.34 -9.78 -1.78
CA ASP A 158 -7.26 -9.01 -0.94
C ASP A 158 -7.21 -9.58 0.49
N ILE A 159 -7.06 -8.72 1.47
CA ILE A 159 -7.04 -9.11 2.88
C ILE A 159 -8.46 -9.05 3.43
N LYS A 160 -8.93 -10.16 3.99
CA LYS A 160 -10.30 -10.32 4.48
C LYS A 160 -10.60 -9.34 5.62
N GLY A 161 -11.50 -8.38 5.38
CA GLY A 161 -11.94 -7.45 6.40
C GLY A 161 -10.80 -6.70 7.10
N PHE A 162 -9.78 -6.27 6.37
CA PHE A 162 -8.51 -5.79 6.90
C PHE A 162 -8.68 -4.79 8.05
N PHE A 163 -9.42 -3.69 7.83
CA PHE A 163 -9.61 -2.66 8.86
C PHE A 163 -10.31 -3.16 10.12
N ASP A 164 -11.15 -4.19 10.01
CA ASP A 164 -11.88 -4.75 11.14
C ASP A 164 -11.06 -5.83 11.88
N ASN A 165 -10.02 -6.38 11.24
CA ASN A 165 -9.21 -7.49 11.74
C ASN A 165 -7.79 -7.12 12.15
N ILE A 166 -7.39 -5.85 12.08
CA ILE A 166 -6.08 -5.41 12.59
C ILE A 166 -5.95 -5.78 14.07
N ASN A 167 -4.97 -6.62 14.39
CA ASN A 167 -4.70 -6.99 15.77
C ASN A 167 -4.02 -5.84 16.51
N HIS A 168 -4.65 -5.33 17.57
CA HIS A 168 -4.15 -4.18 18.33
C HIS A 168 -2.79 -4.43 18.97
N ASP A 169 -2.53 -5.64 19.49
CA ASP A 169 -1.25 -5.94 20.16
C ASP A 169 -0.12 -6.06 19.14
N VAL A 170 -0.37 -6.67 17.98
CA VAL A 170 0.60 -6.68 16.87
C VAL A 170 0.91 -5.27 16.41
N LEU A 171 -0.11 -4.42 16.19
CA LEU A 171 0.09 -3.02 15.80
C LEU A 171 0.92 -2.26 16.84
N ILE A 172 0.59 -2.40 18.11
CA ILE A 172 1.34 -1.74 19.20
C ILE A 172 2.79 -2.22 19.26
N ASN A 173 3.04 -3.52 19.05
CA ASN A 173 4.39 -4.05 19.00
C ASN A 173 5.19 -3.47 17.82
N ILE A 174 4.57 -3.36 16.64
CA ILE A 174 5.18 -2.70 15.47
C ILE A 174 5.53 -1.23 15.78
N LEU A 175 4.62 -0.50 16.43
CA LEU A 175 4.88 0.89 16.81
C LEU A 175 6.02 1.00 17.83
N LYS A 176 6.11 0.10 18.79
CA LYS A 176 7.14 0.06 19.83
C LYS A 176 8.55 -0.23 19.28
N GLU A 177 8.68 -0.77 18.08
CA GLU A 177 10.00 -0.92 17.43
C GLU A 177 10.69 0.43 17.22
N ARG A 178 9.92 1.50 17.06
CA ARG A 178 10.42 2.85 16.78
C ARG A 178 10.07 3.88 17.86
N ILE A 179 9.07 3.59 18.68
CA ILE A 179 8.50 4.53 19.65
C ILE A 179 8.70 3.99 21.06
N ALA A 180 9.56 4.65 21.85
CA ALA A 180 9.84 4.33 23.23
C ALA A 180 9.04 5.20 24.25
N ASP A 181 8.01 5.91 23.78
CA ASP A 181 7.14 6.75 24.61
C ASP A 181 5.85 6.00 24.99
N ASP A 182 5.83 5.43 26.19
CA ASP A 182 4.66 4.68 26.68
C ASP A 182 3.40 5.52 26.82
N ARG A 183 3.50 6.83 27.09
CA ARG A 183 2.34 7.71 27.14
C ARG A 183 1.68 7.85 25.77
N PHE A 184 2.51 8.00 24.73
CA PHE A 184 2.04 8.08 23.36
C PHE A 184 1.42 6.75 22.90
N ILE A 185 2.03 5.63 23.24
CA ILE A 185 1.51 4.29 22.96
C ILE A 185 0.18 4.05 23.68
N ARG A 186 0.05 4.46 24.97
CA ARG A 186 -1.23 4.38 25.69
C ARG A 186 -2.34 5.18 25.02
N LEU A 187 -2.03 6.38 24.52
CA LEU A 187 -3.01 7.19 23.78
C LEU A 187 -3.49 6.46 22.51
N ILE A 188 -2.57 5.92 21.72
CA ILE A 188 -2.95 5.14 20.52
C ILE A 188 -3.84 3.96 20.92
N ARG A 189 -3.49 3.25 21.99
CA ARG A 189 -4.31 2.13 22.50
C ARG A 189 -5.70 2.58 22.96
N LYS A 190 -5.82 3.77 23.59
CA LYS A 190 -7.12 4.37 23.93
C LYS A 190 -7.95 4.66 22.66
N LEU A 191 -7.35 5.25 21.63
CA LEU A 191 -8.01 5.53 20.35
C LEU A 191 -8.49 4.24 19.64
N LEU A 192 -7.69 3.18 19.65
CA LEU A 192 -8.08 1.89 19.07
C LEU A 192 -9.24 1.21 19.83
N LYS A 193 -9.29 1.37 21.16
CA LYS A 193 -10.29 0.76 22.04
C LYS A 193 -11.54 1.62 22.28
N ALA A 194 -11.63 2.80 21.66
CA ALA A 194 -12.74 3.74 21.88
C ALA A 194 -14.13 3.15 21.57
N GLY A 195 -14.21 2.13 20.71
CA GLY A 195 -15.46 1.49 20.33
C GLY A 195 -16.27 2.32 19.33
N TYR A 196 -17.53 1.89 19.13
CA TYR A 196 -18.48 2.62 18.30
C TYR A 196 -19.90 2.50 18.84
N ILE A 197 -20.74 3.46 18.46
CA ILE A 197 -22.19 3.44 18.75
C ILE A 197 -22.93 3.17 17.45
N GLU A 198 -23.79 2.16 17.48
CA GLU A 198 -24.71 1.77 16.43
C GLU A 198 -26.10 1.52 17.04
N ASP A 199 -27.14 2.12 16.47
CA ASP A 199 -28.52 2.02 16.94
C ASP A 199 -28.67 2.28 18.47
N TRP A 200 -27.95 3.32 18.95
CA TRP A 200 -27.88 3.72 20.36
C TRP A 200 -27.25 2.69 21.31
N LYS A 201 -26.62 1.64 20.76
CA LYS A 201 -25.89 0.63 21.54
C LYS A 201 -24.39 0.82 21.39
N PHE A 202 -23.70 0.75 22.51
CA PHE A 202 -22.22 0.78 22.54
C PHE A 202 -21.65 -0.59 22.21
N HIS A 203 -20.68 -0.61 21.30
CA HIS A 203 -19.92 -1.80 20.92
C HIS A 203 -18.43 -1.59 21.20
N ARG A 204 -17.84 -2.50 21.91
CA ARG A 204 -16.38 -2.50 22.16
C ARG A 204 -15.63 -2.94 20.90
N THR A 205 -14.47 -2.34 20.65
CA THR A 205 -13.57 -2.74 19.59
C THR A 205 -12.43 -3.55 20.19
N TYR A 206 -12.39 -4.83 19.90
CA TYR A 206 -11.33 -5.75 20.34
C TYR A 206 -10.21 -5.89 19.30
N SER A 207 -10.54 -5.67 18.05
CA SER A 207 -9.65 -5.66 16.89
C SER A 207 -10.09 -4.55 15.92
N GLY A 208 -9.22 -4.22 14.99
CA GLY A 208 -9.52 -3.27 13.94
C GLY A 208 -9.29 -1.81 14.31
N THR A 209 -9.28 -1.01 13.28
CA THR A 209 -9.28 0.46 13.38
C THR A 209 -10.60 0.96 12.80
N PRO A 210 -11.28 1.94 13.43
CA PRO A 210 -12.53 2.45 12.88
C PRO A 210 -12.35 2.91 11.43
N GLN A 211 -13.05 2.28 10.49
CA GLN A 211 -13.10 2.78 9.11
C GLN A 211 -13.72 4.18 9.13
N GLY A 212 -12.93 5.21 8.79
CA GLY A 212 -13.31 6.61 8.88
C GLY A 212 -12.59 7.40 9.98
N GLY A 213 -11.82 6.76 10.85
CA GLY A 213 -10.87 7.43 11.73
C GLY A 213 -9.75 8.11 10.93
N ILE A 214 -9.32 9.30 11.36
CA ILE A 214 -8.30 10.09 10.62
C ILE A 214 -6.93 9.42 10.64
N VAL A 215 -6.56 8.78 11.74
CA VAL A 215 -5.28 8.09 11.90
C VAL A 215 -5.30 6.66 11.32
N SER A 216 -6.47 6.06 11.14
CA SER A 216 -6.63 4.65 10.74
C SER A 216 -5.92 4.27 9.43
N PRO A 217 -5.97 5.09 8.35
CA PRO A 217 -5.26 4.76 7.11
C PRO A 217 -3.73 4.69 7.27
N LEU A 218 -3.17 5.57 8.11
CA LEU A 218 -1.73 5.57 8.37
C LEU A 218 -1.32 4.38 9.25
N LEU A 219 -2.10 4.05 10.28
CA LEU A 219 -1.87 2.85 11.10
C LEU A 219 -1.96 1.57 10.25
N ALA A 220 -2.88 1.53 9.30
CA ALA A 220 -3.00 0.46 8.31
C ALA A 220 -1.73 0.31 7.47
N ASN A 221 -1.17 1.42 6.97
CA ASN A 221 0.08 1.41 6.23
C ASN A 221 1.27 0.97 7.09
N ILE A 222 1.37 1.43 8.35
CA ILE A 222 2.42 1.01 9.29
C ILE A 222 2.34 -0.51 9.54
N TYR A 223 1.14 -1.04 9.67
CA TYR A 223 0.91 -2.48 9.85
C TYR A 223 1.35 -3.29 8.64
N LEU A 224 0.93 -2.88 7.44
CA LEU A 224 1.23 -3.58 6.18
C LEU A 224 2.63 -3.29 5.63
N ASP A 225 3.37 -2.34 6.17
CA ASP A 225 4.78 -2.13 5.83
C ASP A 225 5.63 -3.38 6.13
N LYS A 226 5.21 -4.20 7.09
CA LYS A 226 5.83 -5.51 7.35
C LYS A 226 5.68 -6.47 6.16
N LEU A 227 4.52 -6.46 5.51
CA LEU A 227 4.31 -7.23 4.27
C LEU A 227 5.16 -6.65 3.13
N ASP A 228 5.23 -5.32 2.99
CA ASP A 228 6.02 -4.68 1.94
C ASP A 228 7.51 -5.03 2.07
N LYS A 229 8.04 -5.03 3.29
CA LYS A 229 9.43 -5.42 3.59
C LYS A 229 9.68 -6.91 3.35
N TYR A 230 8.76 -7.76 3.79
CA TYR A 230 8.81 -9.20 3.48
C TYR A 230 8.85 -9.45 1.97
N MET A 231 7.99 -8.79 1.22
CA MET A 231 7.97 -8.93 -0.25
C MET A 231 9.25 -8.41 -0.90
N LYS A 232 9.87 -7.38 -0.35
CA LYS A 232 11.16 -6.87 -0.85
C LYS A 232 12.28 -7.90 -0.69
N GLU A 233 12.36 -8.56 0.45
CA GLU A 233 13.32 -9.64 0.71
C GLU A 233 12.99 -10.86 -0.18
N TYR A 234 11.73 -11.25 -0.24
CA TYR A 234 11.25 -12.36 -1.07
C TYR A 234 11.60 -12.18 -2.55
N ILE A 235 11.49 -10.95 -3.08
CA ILE A 235 11.89 -10.62 -4.45
C ILE A 235 13.37 -10.91 -4.68
N GLN A 236 14.25 -10.58 -3.73
CA GLN A 236 15.68 -10.80 -3.86
C GLN A 236 16.02 -12.29 -3.95
N ASP A 237 15.34 -13.13 -3.18
CA ASP A 237 15.55 -14.57 -3.15
C ASP A 237 14.93 -15.26 -4.37
N PHE A 238 13.79 -14.77 -4.86
CA PHE A 238 13.07 -15.34 -5.99
C PHE A 238 13.71 -15.02 -7.35
N ASP A 239 14.26 -13.81 -7.52
CA ASP A 239 14.80 -13.32 -8.79
C ASP A 239 16.04 -14.12 -9.22
N LYS A 240 15.99 -14.75 -10.41
CA LYS A 240 17.08 -15.59 -10.96
C LYS A 240 17.47 -15.18 -12.37
N GLY A 241 18.75 -15.40 -12.70
CA GLY A 241 19.30 -15.17 -14.04
C GLY A 241 19.44 -13.69 -14.40
N LYS A 242 20.39 -13.34 -15.27
CA LYS A 242 20.56 -11.98 -15.80
C LYS A 242 19.67 -11.71 -17.02
N ASN A 243 19.65 -12.67 -17.95
CA ASN A 243 18.90 -12.59 -19.21
C ASN A 243 18.16 -13.88 -19.47
N ARG A 244 17.01 -13.79 -20.14
CA ARG A 244 16.29 -14.96 -20.65
C ARG A 244 17.10 -15.61 -21.78
N LYS A 245 17.01 -16.92 -21.89
CA LYS A 245 17.51 -17.65 -23.05
C LYS A 245 16.83 -17.13 -24.32
N ARG A 246 17.59 -17.11 -25.42
CA ARG A 246 17.04 -16.76 -26.72
C ARG A 246 16.12 -17.86 -27.22
N ASN A 247 14.99 -17.49 -27.81
CA ASN A 247 14.12 -18.47 -28.48
C ASN A 247 14.82 -19.00 -29.70
N GLN A 248 14.98 -20.36 -29.77
CA GLN A 248 15.65 -21.02 -30.85
C GLN A 248 15.04 -20.74 -32.23
N ALA A 249 13.70 -20.72 -32.33
CA ALA A 249 13.01 -20.39 -33.56
C ALA A 249 13.27 -18.92 -34.00
N SER A 250 13.31 -17.99 -33.09
CA SER A 250 13.66 -16.59 -33.36
C SER A 250 15.13 -16.45 -33.83
N CYS A 251 16.04 -17.21 -33.21
CA CYS A 251 17.45 -17.27 -33.65
C CYS A 251 17.58 -17.78 -35.05
N SER A 252 16.91 -18.90 -35.40
CA SER A 252 16.92 -19.50 -36.73
C SER A 252 16.40 -18.53 -37.79
N LEU A 253 15.33 -17.84 -37.54
CA LEU A 253 14.81 -16.78 -38.42
C LEU A 253 15.81 -15.62 -38.58
N GLY A 254 16.51 -15.26 -37.50
CA GLY A 254 17.56 -14.24 -37.51
C GLY A 254 18.77 -14.65 -38.34
N TYR A 255 19.18 -15.94 -38.30
CA TYR A 255 20.25 -16.48 -39.15
C TYR A 255 19.83 -16.49 -40.62
N LYS A 256 18.60 -16.96 -40.94
CA LYS A 256 18.06 -17.00 -42.30
C LYS A 256 17.98 -15.54 -42.87
N ARG A 257 17.56 -14.58 -42.09
CA ARG A 257 17.50 -13.18 -42.51
C ARG A 257 18.90 -12.59 -42.82
N ARG A 258 19.89 -12.88 -41.99
CA ARG A 258 21.28 -12.45 -42.25
C ARG A 258 21.84 -13.07 -43.56
N TRP A 259 21.55 -14.35 -43.81
CA TRP A 259 21.93 -15.04 -45.01
C TRP A 259 21.24 -14.38 -46.24
N ILE A 260 19.94 -14.11 -46.20
CA ILE A 260 19.23 -13.44 -47.29
C ILE A 260 19.86 -12.06 -47.60
N VAL A 261 20.15 -11.27 -46.57
CA VAL A 261 20.79 -9.95 -46.73
C VAL A 261 22.19 -10.08 -47.37
N HIS A 262 22.95 -11.11 -46.98
CA HIS A 262 24.27 -11.39 -47.56
C HIS A 262 24.18 -11.78 -49.05
N LYS A 263 23.20 -12.64 -49.39
CA LYS A 263 22.92 -12.98 -50.81
C LYS A 263 22.48 -11.78 -51.63
N LEU A 264 21.58 -10.96 -51.13
CA LEU A 264 21.13 -9.74 -51.80
C LEU A 264 22.26 -8.79 -52.20
N LYS A 265 23.34 -8.72 -51.41
CA LYS A 265 24.54 -7.93 -51.70
C LYS A 265 25.39 -8.47 -52.83
N LYS A 266 25.29 -9.78 -53.14
CA LYS A 266 26.11 -10.47 -54.11
C LYS A 266 25.37 -10.78 -55.41
N THR A 267 24.05 -10.75 -55.45
CA THR A 267 23.21 -11.12 -56.60
C THR A 267 22.97 -9.91 -57.48
N ALA A 268 23.40 -10.00 -58.73
CA ALA A 268 23.15 -9.00 -59.77
C ALA A 268 21.87 -9.25 -60.58
N ASN A 269 21.33 -10.48 -60.56
CA ASN A 269 20.12 -10.87 -61.28
C ASN A 269 18.88 -10.30 -60.65
N GLU A 270 18.09 -9.52 -61.40
CA GLU A 270 16.90 -8.83 -60.89
C GLU A 270 15.78 -9.80 -60.46
N ALA A 271 15.56 -10.90 -61.18
CA ALA A 271 14.55 -11.92 -60.82
C ALA A 271 14.87 -12.58 -59.50
N GLU A 272 16.11 -13.03 -59.31
CA GLU A 272 16.59 -13.64 -58.07
C GLU A 272 16.56 -12.65 -56.88
N ARG A 273 16.87 -11.38 -57.19
CA ARG A 273 16.82 -10.31 -56.21
C ARG A 273 15.39 -10.06 -55.72
N ALA A 274 14.39 -10.06 -56.61
CA ALA A 274 12.98 -9.92 -56.27
C ALA A 274 12.48 -11.07 -55.35
N GLU A 275 12.88 -12.29 -55.65
CA GLU A 275 12.55 -13.47 -54.80
C GLU A 275 13.17 -13.41 -53.41
N LEU A 276 14.43 -13.01 -53.33
CA LEU A 276 15.10 -12.77 -52.06
C LEU A 276 14.44 -11.67 -51.22
N ILE A 277 13.98 -10.59 -51.82
CA ILE A 277 13.24 -9.52 -51.14
C ILE A 277 11.90 -10.04 -50.62
N LYS A 278 11.18 -10.84 -51.39
CA LYS A 278 9.95 -11.51 -50.95
C LYS A 278 10.20 -12.37 -49.71
N SER A 279 11.21 -13.28 -49.79
CA SER A 279 11.62 -14.15 -48.71
C SER A 279 12.06 -13.37 -47.44
N TYR A 280 12.72 -12.22 -47.60
CA TYR A 280 13.07 -11.35 -46.49
C TYR A 280 11.82 -10.76 -45.81
N LYS A 281 10.84 -10.30 -46.56
CA LYS A 281 9.58 -9.75 -46.04
C LYS A 281 8.79 -10.81 -45.26
N GLU A 282 8.67 -12.03 -45.80
CA GLU A 282 8.02 -13.16 -45.15
C GLU A 282 8.74 -13.56 -43.87
N ASN A 283 10.08 -13.69 -43.90
CA ASN A 283 10.87 -13.97 -42.71
C ASN A 283 10.73 -12.91 -41.62
N LYS A 284 10.70 -11.62 -42.03
CA LYS A 284 10.48 -10.52 -41.13
C LYS A 284 9.08 -10.57 -40.46
N ALA A 285 8.05 -10.87 -41.24
CA ALA A 285 6.69 -11.04 -40.75
C ALA A 285 6.61 -12.21 -39.73
N GLN A 286 7.17 -13.35 -40.05
CA GLN A 286 7.23 -14.49 -39.13
C GLN A 286 7.99 -14.15 -37.84
N SER A 287 9.12 -13.42 -37.94
CA SER A 287 9.92 -13.06 -36.78
C SER A 287 9.19 -12.08 -35.79
N MET A 288 8.19 -11.35 -36.30
CA MET A 288 7.36 -10.48 -35.44
C MET A 288 6.32 -11.25 -34.61
N LEU A 289 5.97 -12.46 -35.04
CA LEU A 289 5.01 -13.33 -34.34
C LEU A 289 5.67 -14.20 -33.26
N ILE A 290 7.00 -14.31 -33.27
CA ILE A 290 7.74 -15.18 -32.36
C ILE A 290 8.52 -14.32 -31.36
N PRO A 291 8.33 -14.50 -30.04
CA PRO A 291 9.12 -13.82 -29.02
C PRO A 291 10.62 -14.07 -29.20
N SER A 292 11.44 -13.03 -29.09
CA SER A 292 12.91 -13.13 -29.24
C SER A 292 13.59 -13.94 -28.13
N SER A 293 12.94 -14.03 -26.98
CA SER A 293 13.40 -14.75 -25.79
C SER A 293 12.43 -15.88 -25.44
N ASP A 294 12.92 -16.91 -24.79
CA ASP A 294 12.10 -17.96 -24.22
C ASP A 294 11.29 -17.38 -23.03
N GLU A 295 9.98 -17.36 -23.18
CA GLU A 295 9.07 -16.79 -22.18
C GLU A 295 8.95 -17.67 -20.94
N MET A 296 9.22 -18.97 -21.05
CA MET A 296 9.14 -19.97 -19.99
C MET A 296 10.51 -20.46 -19.52
N ASP A 297 11.56 -19.66 -19.75
CA ASP A 297 12.92 -20.02 -19.30
C ASP A 297 12.97 -20.20 -17.77
N ALA A 298 13.12 -21.44 -17.33
CA ALA A 298 13.22 -21.79 -15.91
C ALA A 298 14.46 -21.16 -15.21
N GLY A 299 15.47 -20.76 -15.98
CA GLY A 299 16.66 -20.08 -15.47
C GLY A 299 16.47 -18.56 -15.26
N TYR A 300 15.33 -18.01 -15.67
CA TYR A 300 15.02 -16.58 -15.52
C TYR A 300 13.69 -16.38 -14.82
N LYS A 301 13.74 -15.91 -13.59
CA LYS A 301 12.56 -15.62 -12.77
C LYS A 301 12.58 -14.19 -12.28
N ARG A 302 11.46 -13.54 -12.26
CA ARG A 302 11.27 -12.17 -11.68
C ARG A 302 9.94 -12.10 -10.98
N LEU A 303 9.95 -11.40 -9.85
CA LEU A 303 8.77 -11.05 -9.10
C LEU A 303 8.64 -9.52 -9.00
N LYS A 304 7.44 -9.02 -9.19
CA LYS A 304 7.10 -7.61 -9.03
C LYS A 304 5.92 -7.50 -8.07
N TYR A 305 5.95 -6.46 -7.23
CA TYR A 305 4.96 -6.24 -6.20
C TYR A 305 4.54 -4.79 -6.16
N VAL A 306 3.25 -4.54 -6.00
CA VAL A 306 2.64 -3.22 -5.75
C VAL A 306 1.47 -3.39 -4.80
N ARG A 307 1.33 -2.48 -3.84
CA ARG A 307 0.21 -2.44 -2.91
C ARG A 307 -0.50 -1.09 -2.94
N TYR A 308 -1.82 -1.14 -2.90
CA TYR A 308 -2.68 0.02 -2.72
C TYR A 308 -3.65 -0.23 -1.57
N ALA A 309 -3.40 0.39 -0.41
CA ALA A 309 -4.09 0.11 0.86
C ALA A 309 -3.97 -1.38 1.26
N ASP A 310 -5.09 -2.10 1.32
CA ASP A 310 -5.19 -3.52 1.61
C ASP A 310 -5.15 -4.42 0.36
N ASP A 311 -5.31 -3.85 -0.83
CA ASP A 311 -5.19 -4.57 -2.09
C ASP A 311 -3.73 -4.62 -2.55
N PHE A 312 -3.26 -5.79 -3.02
CA PHE A 312 -1.91 -5.92 -3.58
C PHE A 312 -1.91 -6.76 -4.85
N LEU A 313 -0.94 -6.48 -5.71
CA LEU A 313 -0.73 -7.20 -6.96
C LEU A 313 0.72 -7.71 -7.04
N ILE A 314 0.86 -9.00 -7.31
CA ILE A 314 2.15 -9.64 -7.55
C ILE A 314 2.20 -10.10 -9.00
N GLY A 315 3.17 -9.61 -9.77
CA GLY A 315 3.44 -10.03 -11.15
C GLY A 315 4.63 -10.98 -11.21
N ILE A 316 4.47 -12.13 -11.87
CA ILE A 316 5.42 -13.23 -11.83
C ILE A 316 5.87 -13.58 -13.25
N ILE A 317 7.17 -13.54 -13.45
CA ILE A 317 7.85 -14.20 -14.57
C ILE A 317 8.35 -15.54 -14.05
N GLY A 318 7.61 -16.58 -14.33
CA GLY A 318 7.85 -17.94 -13.83
C GLY A 318 6.69 -18.86 -14.19
N SER A 319 6.64 -20.02 -13.55
CA SER A 319 5.61 -21.04 -13.74
C SER A 319 4.32 -20.69 -12.96
N LYS A 320 3.22 -21.38 -13.27
CA LYS A 320 1.98 -21.33 -12.47
C LYS A 320 2.20 -21.85 -11.06
N GLU A 321 3.10 -22.81 -10.92
CA GLU A 321 3.45 -23.40 -9.64
C GLU A 321 4.19 -22.39 -8.75
N ASP A 322 5.10 -21.60 -9.32
CA ASP A 322 5.70 -20.47 -8.61
C ASP A 322 4.62 -19.50 -8.07
N ALA A 323 3.59 -19.21 -8.87
CA ALA A 323 2.50 -18.32 -8.43
C ALA A 323 1.69 -18.92 -7.27
N ARG A 324 1.50 -20.25 -7.25
CA ARG A 324 0.83 -20.93 -6.12
C ARG A 324 1.67 -20.89 -4.85
N HIS A 325 2.95 -21.20 -4.95
CA HIS A 325 3.87 -21.12 -3.81
C HIS A 325 3.93 -19.72 -3.23
N ILE A 326 4.07 -18.69 -4.05
CA ILE A 326 4.09 -17.30 -3.60
C ILE A 326 2.78 -16.94 -2.88
N LYS A 327 1.62 -17.36 -3.41
CA LYS A 327 0.33 -17.13 -2.75
C LYS A 327 0.28 -17.76 -1.36
N GLU A 328 0.72 -19.01 -1.22
CA GLU A 328 0.71 -19.73 0.07
C GLU A 328 1.72 -19.13 1.06
N ASP A 329 2.91 -18.74 0.59
CA ASP A 329 3.92 -18.08 1.44
C ASP A 329 3.43 -16.74 1.98
N VAL A 330 2.79 -15.92 1.13
CA VAL A 330 2.16 -14.66 1.56
C VAL A 330 1.03 -14.91 2.55
N LYS A 331 0.18 -15.92 2.30
CA LYS A 331 -0.89 -16.31 3.21
C LYS A 331 -0.34 -16.69 4.59
N THR A 332 0.69 -17.53 4.62
CA THR A 332 1.36 -17.95 5.85
C THR A 332 1.97 -16.75 6.58
N PHE A 333 2.67 -15.87 5.87
CA PHE A 333 3.24 -14.66 6.45
C PHE A 333 2.16 -13.76 7.08
N LEU A 334 1.04 -13.53 6.38
CA LEU A 334 -0.07 -12.72 6.90
C LEU A 334 -0.67 -13.33 8.17
N ALA A 335 -0.86 -14.65 8.20
CA ALA A 335 -1.41 -15.35 9.36
C ALA A 335 -0.45 -15.30 10.56
N ASP A 336 0.80 -15.69 10.36
CA ASP A 336 1.76 -15.91 11.45
C ASP A 336 2.33 -14.61 12.02
N LYS A 337 2.60 -13.62 11.15
CA LYS A 337 3.25 -12.38 11.57
C LYS A 337 2.29 -11.22 11.82
N LEU A 338 1.17 -11.21 11.10
CA LEU A 338 0.23 -10.09 11.14
C LEU A 338 -1.15 -10.50 11.68
N ALA A 339 -1.38 -11.77 12.03
CA ALA A 339 -2.68 -12.27 12.46
C ALA A 339 -3.82 -11.84 11.50
N LEU A 340 -3.55 -11.86 10.18
CA LEU A 340 -4.49 -11.51 9.12
C LEU A 340 -4.80 -12.72 8.25
N GLU A 341 -6.00 -12.72 7.68
CA GLU A 341 -6.46 -13.77 6.78
C GLU A 341 -6.54 -13.25 5.33
N LEU A 342 -5.97 -14.01 4.40
CA LEU A 342 -6.11 -13.72 2.97
C LEU A 342 -7.53 -14.12 2.51
N SER A 343 -8.19 -13.27 1.72
CA SER A 343 -9.51 -13.59 1.15
C SER A 343 -9.37 -14.62 0.03
N GLU A 344 -9.68 -15.89 0.31
CA GLU A 344 -9.59 -16.96 -0.68
C GLU A 344 -10.47 -16.72 -1.92
N GLU A 345 -11.68 -16.17 -1.72
CA GLU A 345 -12.64 -15.90 -2.79
C GLU A 345 -12.15 -14.79 -3.76
N LYS A 346 -11.40 -13.82 -3.25
CA LYS A 346 -10.94 -12.65 -4.03
C LYS A 346 -9.48 -12.76 -4.45
N THR A 347 -8.68 -13.60 -3.79
CA THR A 347 -7.29 -13.78 -4.15
C THR A 347 -7.16 -14.78 -5.30
N LEU A 348 -6.99 -14.24 -6.49
CA LEU A 348 -6.98 -15.00 -7.74
C LEU A 348 -5.56 -15.13 -8.30
N ILE A 349 -5.32 -16.25 -9.00
CA ILE A 349 -4.13 -16.44 -9.84
C ILE A 349 -4.58 -16.34 -11.29
N THR A 350 -4.21 -15.23 -11.95
CA THR A 350 -4.67 -14.90 -13.30
C THR A 350 -3.49 -14.96 -14.29
N HIS A 351 -3.70 -15.57 -15.46
CA HIS A 351 -2.73 -15.54 -16.54
C HIS A 351 -2.94 -14.31 -17.44
N THR A 352 -1.87 -13.71 -17.97
CA THR A 352 -1.93 -12.50 -18.82
C THR A 352 -2.79 -12.62 -20.07
N SER A 353 -3.05 -13.87 -20.57
CA SER A 353 -3.96 -14.09 -21.71
C SER A 353 -5.44 -13.90 -21.34
N LYS A 354 -5.78 -13.85 -20.05
CA LYS A 354 -7.12 -13.56 -19.57
C LYS A 354 -7.15 -12.10 -19.11
N ALA A 355 -8.17 -11.35 -19.50
CA ALA A 355 -8.35 -10.00 -18.98
C ALA A 355 -8.41 -10.06 -17.45
N ALA A 356 -7.37 -9.55 -16.80
CA ALA A 356 -7.37 -9.41 -15.35
C ALA A 356 -8.42 -8.38 -14.97
N LYS A 357 -9.27 -8.68 -13.99
CA LYS A 357 -10.11 -7.67 -13.34
C LYS A 357 -9.24 -6.90 -12.36
N CYS A 358 -8.24 -6.21 -12.87
CA CYS A 358 -7.39 -5.39 -12.03
C CYS A 358 -8.15 -4.19 -11.48
N LEU A 359 -8.04 -4.02 -10.14
CA LEU A 359 -8.22 -2.83 -9.28
C LEU A 359 -9.22 -1.78 -9.75
#